data_42fb78633e5109a319b9cbbd8be3e3db
#
_entry.id   42fb78633e5109a319b9cbbd8be3e3db
#
_cell.length_a   1.000
_cell.length_b   1.000
_cell.length_c   1.000
_cell.angle_alpha   90.00
_cell.angle_beta   90.00
_cell.angle_gamma   90.00
#
_symmetry.space_group_name_H-M   'P 1'
#
loop_
_entity.id
_entity.type
_entity.pdbx_description
1 polymer ?
#
loop_
_entity_poly.entity_id
_entity_poly.type
_entity_poly.pdbx_seq_one_letter_code
_entity_poly.pdbx_strand_id
1 'polypeptide(L)'
;MKLSVTYLVTILKYGYPPKAKDDFASLEYLNKLGFHYLEMEGLGTEHAANLKKNLSDYKKALSDNGIHIHNFCAVNPDLVSLDDTKRRAAYDYFMEMAEIGCELGAETLHLASYAPPVTYLGRAPYKLDGGEYEFGSSARIHIPDGFEWEKVWDTTVESCAFCADFAKTLGRTVIMEPRVGEIICSVDSMIRLLDAVGSDYLKANFDTGHFAAQREDICLALAKLKGRYANIHVADNIPVNCEHIPLGEGTIDWVEFFRILKQQGYEGYLGLDLGAKDDRQLEDWLIRSRDYAVECAGKNGIGLEW
;
A
#
# COMPACT_ATOMS: atom_id res chain seq x y z
N MET A 1 -7.62 -2.14 -17.31
CA MET A 1 -6.93 -1.94 -16.00
C MET A 1 -6.32 -0.55 -15.97
N LYS A 2 -6.12 0.02 -14.81
CA LYS A 2 -5.58 1.37 -14.63
C LYS A 2 -4.23 1.30 -13.92
N LEU A 3 -3.23 1.97 -14.46
CA LEU A 3 -1.92 2.10 -13.81
C LEU A 3 -1.93 3.38 -12.97
N SER A 4 -1.71 3.25 -11.69
CA SER A 4 -1.65 4.34 -10.73
C SER A 4 -0.23 4.48 -10.15
N VAL A 5 -0.07 5.48 -9.33
CA VAL A 5 1.17 5.72 -8.57
C VAL A 5 0.81 5.71 -7.09
N THR A 6 1.65 5.09 -6.26
CA THR A 6 1.49 5.13 -4.80
C THR A 6 1.95 6.47 -4.22
N TYR A 7 1.51 6.79 -3.02
CA TYR A 7 1.93 8.02 -2.31
C TYR A 7 3.43 8.05 -1.97
N LEU A 8 4.09 6.89 -2.06
CA LEU A 8 5.53 6.77 -1.90
C LEU A 8 6.31 7.76 -2.78
N VAL A 9 5.81 8.07 -3.98
CA VAL A 9 6.40 9.09 -4.86
C VAL A 9 6.46 10.47 -4.19
N THR A 10 5.40 10.89 -3.52
CA THR A 10 5.37 12.16 -2.78
C THR A 10 6.38 12.16 -1.63
N ILE A 11 6.44 11.05 -0.89
CA ILE A 11 7.37 10.88 0.24
C ILE A 11 8.83 10.92 -0.24
N LEU A 12 9.18 10.18 -1.29
CA LEU A 12 10.54 10.12 -1.83
C LEU A 12 11.00 11.46 -2.37
N LYS A 13 10.08 12.21 -3.00
CA LYS A 13 10.41 13.49 -3.61
C LYS A 13 10.53 14.64 -2.60
N TYR A 14 9.70 14.66 -1.57
CA TYR A 14 9.56 15.82 -0.68
C TYR A 14 9.90 15.53 0.78
N GLY A 15 10.17 14.26 1.14
CA GLY A 15 10.50 13.82 2.50
C GLY A 15 9.29 13.33 3.29
N TYR A 16 9.56 12.79 4.49
CA TYR A 16 8.56 12.18 5.37
C TYR A 16 8.45 12.91 6.71
N PRO A 17 7.24 13.25 7.20
CA PRO A 17 6.00 13.32 6.42
C PRO A 17 6.01 14.52 5.46
N PRO A 18 5.43 14.44 4.27
CA PRO A 18 5.30 15.59 3.37
C PRO A 18 4.35 16.63 3.96
N LYS A 19 4.45 17.87 3.49
CA LYS A 19 3.57 18.98 3.88
C LYS A 19 2.50 19.18 2.83
N ALA A 20 1.39 19.83 3.16
CA ALA A 20 0.30 20.09 2.21
C ALA A 20 0.75 20.73 0.88
N LYS A 21 1.74 21.64 0.92
CA LYS A 21 2.32 22.22 -0.30
C LYS A 21 3.04 21.20 -1.18
N ASP A 22 3.59 20.15 -0.55
CA ASP A 22 4.32 19.09 -1.22
C ASP A 22 3.34 18.15 -1.92
N ASP A 23 2.17 17.91 -1.32
CA ASP A 23 1.06 17.17 -1.95
C ASP A 23 0.62 17.88 -3.24
N PHE A 24 0.35 19.19 -3.18
CA PHE A 24 -0.04 19.95 -4.36
C PHE A 24 1.03 19.91 -5.46
N ALA A 25 2.31 20.07 -5.08
CA ALA A 25 3.42 19.99 -6.02
C ALA A 25 3.54 18.58 -6.63
N SER A 26 3.21 17.53 -5.86
CA SER A 26 3.19 16.15 -6.36
C SER A 26 2.09 15.93 -7.39
N LEU A 27 0.90 16.50 -7.22
CA LEU A 27 -0.18 16.43 -8.22
C LEU A 27 0.24 17.07 -9.55
N GLU A 28 0.85 18.26 -9.50
CA GLU A 28 1.39 18.90 -10.70
C GLU A 28 2.49 18.08 -11.38
N TYR A 29 3.35 17.48 -10.58
CA TYR A 29 4.43 16.62 -11.07
C TYR A 29 3.89 15.38 -11.79
N LEU A 30 2.94 14.68 -11.18
CA LEU A 30 2.34 13.47 -11.77
C LEU A 30 1.55 13.78 -13.04
N ASN A 31 0.79 14.89 -13.07
CA ASN A 31 0.12 15.34 -14.28
C ASN A 31 1.11 15.61 -15.42
N LYS A 32 2.27 16.24 -15.14
CA LYS A 32 3.32 16.47 -16.17
C LYS A 32 3.88 15.15 -16.72
N LEU A 33 3.93 14.09 -15.92
CA LEU A 33 4.35 12.74 -16.34
C LEU A 33 3.24 11.96 -17.04
N GLY A 34 2.01 12.50 -17.06
CA GLY A 34 0.85 11.89 -17.70
C GLY A 34 0.17 10.82 -16.83
N PHE A 35 0.40 10.80 -15.51
CA PHE A 35 -0.34 9.94 -14.59
C PHE A 35 -1.60 10.63 -14.07
N HIS A 36 -2.72 9.91 -14.09
CA HIS A 36 -4.04 10.42 -13.70
C HIS A 36 -4.65 9.68 -12.50
N TYR A 37 -3.99 8.63 -11.99
CA TYR A 37 -4.45 7.84 -10.86
C TYR A 37 -3.39 7.83 -9.76
N LEU A 38 -3.81 8.17 -8.53
CA LEU A 38 -2.92 8.28 -7.38
C LEU A 38 -3.54 7.59 -6.16
N GLU A 39 -2.72 6.96 -5.36
CA GLU A 39 -3.03 6.60 -3.99
C GLU A 39 -2.56 7.70 -3.06
N MET A 40 -3.33 7.99 -2.01
CA MET A 40 -2.99 9.02 -1.04
C MET A 40 -2.96 8.43 0.37
N GLU A 41 -2.22 9.07 1.27
CA GLU A 41 -2.08 8.61 2.65
C GLU A 41 -2.38 9.72 3.66
N GLY A 42 -2.91 9.33 4.82
CA GLY A 42 -2.94 10.14 6.03
C GLY A 42 -1.79 9.74 6.95
N LEU A 43 -0.85 10.64 7.19
CA LEU A 43 0.41 10.37 7.90
C LEU A 43 0.46 11.11 9.23
N GLY A 44 -0.09 10.51 10.27
CA GLY A 44 -0.11 11.08 11.60
C GLY A 44 -1.00 12.32 11.75
N THR A 45 -1.08 12.84 12.97
CA THR A 45 -2.07 13.86 13.36
C THR A 45 -1.92 15.21 12.67
N GLU A 46 -0.68 15.64 12.40
CA GLU A 46 -0.43 16.95 11.75
C GLU A 46 -0.86 16.90 10.27
N HIS A 47 -0.47 15.85 9.55
CA HIS A 47 -0.86 15.69 8.15
C HIS A 47 -2.39 15.52 8.03
N ALA A 48 -3.00 14.71 8.88
CA ALA A 48 -4.46 14.54 8.94
C ALA A 48 -5.20 15.85 9.19
N ALA A 49 -4.73 16.66 10.14
CA ALA A 49 -5.31 17.99 10.43
C ALA A 49 -5.18 18.94 9.23
N ASN A 50 -4.07 18.87 8.48
CA ASN A 50 -3.88 19.64 7.26
C ASN A 50 -4.81 19.20 6.12
N LEU A 51 -4.98 17.89 5.91
CA LEU A 51 -5.92 17.33 4.95
C LEU A 51 -7.35 17.82 5.24
N LYS A 52 -7.80 17.69 6.48
CA LYS A 52 -9.13 18.12 6.91
C LYS A 52 -9.33 19.62 6.72
N LYS A 53 -8.36 20.43 7.13
CA LYS A 53 -8.42 21.89 7.03
C LYS A 53 -8.48 22.39 5.60
N ASN A 54 -7.76 21.75 4.69
CA ASN A 54 -7.60 22.20 3.30
C ASN A 54 -8.33 21.31 2.29
N LEU A 55 -9.34 20.56 2.73
CA LEU A 55 -10.02 19.55 1.89
C LEU A 55 -10.59 20.12 0.58
N SER A 56 -11.13 21.35 0.62
CA SER A 56 -11.60 22.06 -0.60
C SER A 56 -10.48 22.36 -1.58
N ASP A 57 -9.30 22.71 -1.07
CA ASP A 57 -8.13 23.03 -1.90
C ASP A 57 -7.57 21.74 -2.52
N TYR A 58 -7.56 20.64 -1.78
CA TYR A 58 -7.22 19.32 -2.33
C TYR A 58 -8.16 18.90 -3.46
N LYS A 59 -9.49 19.00 -3.25
CA LYS A 59 -10.48 18.70 -4.29
C LYS A 59 -10.27 19.54 -5.54
N LYS A 60 -9.98 20.83 -5.35
CA LYS A 60 -9.68 21.73 -6.46
C LYS A 60 -8.39 21.34 -7.19
N ALA A 61 -7.31 21.08 -6.45
CA ALA A 61 -6.03 20.70 -7.03
C ALA A 61 -6.09 19.37 -7.79
N LEU A 62 -6.82 18.39 -7.28
CA LEU A 62 -7.10 17.13 -7.97
C LEU A 62 -7.83 17.37 -9.29
N SER A 63 -8.86 18.19 -9.28
CA SER A 63 -9.63 18.57 -10.48
C SER A 63 -8.76 19.34 -11.50
N ASP A 64 -8.01 20.32 -11.04
CA ASP A 64 -7.14 21.15 -11.90
C ASP A 64 -6.03 20.33 -12.59
N ASN A 65 -5.55 19.28 -11.93
CA ASN A 65 -4.52 18.39 -12.47
C ASN A 65 -5.09 17.12 -13.15
N GLY A 66 -6.40 16.91 -13.13
CA GLY A 66 -7.02 15.73 -13.72
C GLY A 66 -6.59 14.42 -13.05
N ILE A 67 -6.34 14.45 -11.72
CA ILE A 67 -5.92 13.29 -10.93
C ILE A 67 -7.08 12.75 -10.12
N HIS A 68 -7.25 11.44 -10.16
CA HIS A 68 -8.23 10.69 -9.40
C HIS A 68 -7.54 9.92 -8.26
N ILE A 69 -8.01 10.15 -7.04
CA ILE A 69 -7.61 9.33 -5.89
C ILE A 69 -8.50 8.09 -5.87
N HIS A 70 -7.92 6.91 -6.05
CA HIS A 70 -8.66 5.65 -6.03
C HIS A 70 -8.50 4.89 -4.73
N ASN A 71 -7.42 5.14 -3.98
CA ASN A 71 -7.11 4.47 -2.73
C ASN A 71 -6.59 5.47 -1.70
N PHE A 72 -6.98 5.30 -0.43
CA PHE A 72 -6.53 6.17 0.66
C PHE A 72 -6.07 5.34 1.85
N CYS A 73 -4.81 5.48 2.24
CA CYS A 73 -4.20 4.76 3.35
C CYS A 73 -4.24 5.59 4.65
N ALA A 74 -4.83 5.02 5.69
CA ALA A 74 -4.81 5.56 7.05
C ALA A 74 -3.66 4.93 7.83
N VAL A 75 -2.48 5.57 7.81
CA VAL A 75 -1.28 5.03 8.44
C VAL A 75 -1.29 5.29 9.95
N ASN A 76 -1.56 4.25 10.74
CA ASN A 76 -1.47 4.31 12.20
C ASN A 76 -1.10 2.94 12.80
N PRO A 77 0.16 2.75 13.23
CA PRO A 77 0.62 1.47 13.78
C PRO A 77 -0.06 1.09 15.11
N ASP A 78 -0.68 2.02 15.82
CA ASP A 78 -1.42 1.73 17.04
C ASP A 78 -2.72 0.93 16.80
N LEU A 79 -3.14 0.72 15.54
CA LEU A 79 -4.21 -0.22 15.19
C LEU A 79 -3.97 -1.65 15.71
N VAL A 80 -2.71 -2.07 15.81
CA VAL A 80 -2.33 -3.39 16.35
C VAL A 80 -1.77 -3.32 17.77
N SER A 81 -1.95 -2.19 18.46
CA SER A 81 -1.48 -2.00 19.83
C SER A 81 -2.25 -2.89 20.81
N LEU A 82 -1.53 -3.55 21.72
CA LEU A 82 -2.13 -4.29 22.86
C LEU A 82 -2.67 -3.34 23.94
N ASP A 83 -2.36 -2.05 23.88
CA ASP A 83 -2.94 -1.00 24.72
C ASP A 83 -4.28 -0.55 24.13
N ASP A 84 -5.37 -0.84 24.84
CA ASP A 84 -6.74 -0.52 24.40
C ASP A 84 -6.96 0.98 24.18
N THR A 85 -6.29 1.85 24.94
CA THR A 85 -6.43 3.31 24.82
C THR A 85 -5.83 3.79 23.50
N LYS A 86 -4.63 3.30 23.17
CA LYS A 86 -3.96 3.61 21.91
C LYS A 86 -4.74 3.06 20.72
N ARG A 87 -5.22 1.82 20.83
CA ARG A 87 -5.99 1.18 19.76
C ARG A 87 -7.31 1.91 19.48
N ARG A 88 -8.02 2.38 20.52
CA ARG A 88 -9.23 3.20 20.34
C ARG A 88 -8.92 4.52 19.65
N ALA A 89 -7.87 5.20 20.03
CA ALA A 89 -7.44 6.43 19.34
C ALA A 89 -7.05 6.16 17.88
N ALA A 90 -6.49 4.99 17.58
CA ALA A 90 -6.20 4.57 16.21
C ALA A 90 -7.48 4.27 15.41
N TYR A 91 -8.53 3.74 16.03
CA TYR A 91 -9.85 3.58 15.40
C TYR A 91 -10.49 4.92 15.06
N ASP A 92 -10.45 5.88 15.99
CA ASP A 92 -10.97 7.24 15.74
C ASP A 92 -10.21 7.91 14.59
N TYR A 93 -8.90 7.75 14.56
CA TYR A 93 -8.06 8.22 13.46
C TYR A 93 -8.41 7.56 12.12
N PHE A 94 -8.59 6.23 12.11
CA PHE A 94 -8.98 5.51 10.90
C PHE A 94 -10.34 6.01 10.37
N MET A 95 -11.33 6.19 11.25
CA MET A 95 -12.65 6.69 10.84
C MET A 95 -12.55 8.08 10.20
N GLU A 96 -11.81 9.01 10.82
CA GLU A 96 -11.60 10.36 10.27
C GLU A 96 -10.91 10.31 8.91
N MET A 97 -9.85 9.51 8.76
CA MET A 97 -9.10 9.38 7.51
C MET A 97 -9.93 8.70 6.42
N ALA A 98 -10.73 7.71 6.78
CA ALA A 98 -11.63 7.03 5.86
C ALA A 98 -12.68 7.99 5.27
N GLU A 99 -13.26 8.86 6.10
CA GLU A 99 -14.20 9.89 5.65
C GLU A 99 -13.52 10.89 4.71
N ILE A 100 -12.33 11.38 5.07
CA ILE A 100 -11.54 12.27 4.22
C ILE A 100 -11.17 11.59 2.89
N GLY A 101 -10.71 10.34 2.92
CA GLY A 101 -10.42 9.57 1.72
C GLY A 101 -11.62 9.46 0.79
N CYS A 102 -12.80 9.16 1.34
CA CYS A 102 -14.05 9.12 0.57
C CYS A 102 -14.39 10.49 -0.05
N GLU A 103 -14.19 11.57 0.69
CA GLU A 103 -14.40 12.94 0.22
C GLU A 103 -13.43 13.34 -0.91
N LEU A 104 -12.23 12.75 -0.94
CA LEU A 104 -11.24 12.92 -2.01
C LEU A 104 -11.47 11.97 -3.20
N GLY A 105 -12.42 11.03 -3.10
CA GLY A 105 -12.80 10.14 -4.19
C GLY A 105 -12.34 8.70 -4.05
N ALA A 106 -11.70 8.32 -2.93
CA ALA A 106 -11.18 6.97 -2.74
C ALA A 106 -12.27 5.89 -2.88
N GLU A 107 -11.98 4.88 -3.68
CA GLU A 107 -12.81 3.70 -3.91
C GLU A 107 -12.49 2.60 -2.88
N THR A 108 -11.24 2.56 -2.42
CA THR A 108 -10.74 1.67 -1.36
C THR A 108 -10.08 2.44 -0.23
N LEU A 109 -10.12 1.85 0.97
CA LEU A 109 -9.43 2.35 2.16
C LEU A 109 -8.32 1.37 2.52
N HIS A 110 -7.12 1.85 2.71
CA HIS A 110 -5.94 1.01 2.82
C HIS A 110 -5.44 0.93 4.26
N LEU A 111 -5.15 -0.28 4.72
CA LEU A 111 -4.41 -0.59 5.92
C LEU A 111 -3.10 -1.26 5.54
N ALA A 112 -2.02 -0.77 6.08
CA ALA A 112 -0.75 -1.49 6.04
C ALA A 112 -0.66 -2.50 7.19
N SER A 113 0.07 -3.58 7.00
CA SER A 113 0.51 -4.41 8.13
C SER A 113 1.50 -3.62 8.99
N TYR A 114 1.70 -4.04 10.22
CA TYR A 114 2.61 -3.40 11.17
C TYR A 114 3.49 -4.44 11.89
N ALA A 115 4.61 -3.94 12.42
CA ALA A 115 5.53 -4.78 13.18
C ALA A 115 4.86 -5.33 14.45
N PRO A 116 5.13 -6.60 14.82
CA PRO A 116 4.72 -7.12 16.11
C PRO A 116 5.44 -6.37 17.25
N PRO A 117 4.89 -6.40 18.50
CA PRO A 117 5.49 -5.70 19.64
C PRO A 117 6.75 -6.42 20.15
N VAL A 118 7.80 -6.39 19.35
CA VAL A 118 9.13 -6.94 19.65
C VAL A 118 10.17 -5.82 19.59
N THR A 119 11.37 -6.06 20.18
CA THR A 119 12.46 -5.11 20.09
C THR A 119 13.41 -5.51 18.97
N TYR A 120 13.61 -4.62 18.01
CA TYR A 120 14.61 -4.82 16.96
C TYR A 120 16.01 -4.46 17.48
N LEU A 121 16.95 -5.42 17.39
CA LEU A 121 18.34 -5.29 17.84
C LEU A 121 19.26 -4.79 16.71
N GLY A 122 18.79 -3.88 15.91
CA GLY A 122 19.44 -3.37 14.72
C GLY A 122 18.41 -2.76 13.79
N ARG A 123 18.58 -3.00 12.51
CA ARG A 123 17.67 -2.48 11.49
C ARG A 123 16.33 -3.21 11.52
N ALA A 124 15.24 -2.48 11.61
CA ALA A 124 13.91 -3.04 11.44
C ALA A 124 13.68 -3.46 9.97
N PRO A 125 12.83 -4.48 9.70
CA PRO A 125 12.56 -4.93 8.32
C PRO A 125 11.98 -3.82 7.45
N TYR A 126 11.20 -2.94 8.04
CA TYR A 126 10.57 -1.81 7.41
C TYR A 126 10.79 -0.57 8.28
N LYS A 127 11.59 0.37 7.82
CA LYS A 127 11.84 1.62 8.53
C LYS A 127 11.84 2.79 7.57
N LEU A 128 10.91 3.70 7.77
CA LEU A 128 10.94 5.05 7.23
C LEU A 128 11.96 5.85 8.04
N ASP A 129 13.17 6.03 7.54
CA ASP A 129 14.19 6.83 8.20
C ASP A 129 14.74 7.86 7.23
N GLY A 130 14.20 9.06 7.31
CA GLY A 130 14.75 10.22 6.63
C GLY A 130 14.84 10.16 5.10
N GLY A 131 14.03 9.34 4.44
CA GLY A 131 14.02 9.15 2.98
C GLY A 131 14.86 7.97 2.47
N GLU A 132 15.50 7.19 3.34
CA GLU A 132 16.11 5.92 2.98
C GLU A 132 15.19 4.75 3.31
N TYR A 133 14.56 4.19 2.28
CA TYR A 133 13.82 2.94 2.40
C TYR A 133 14.80 1.77 2.33
N GLU A 134 15.00 1.11 3.45
CA GLU A 134 15.67 -0.15 3.45
C GLU A 134 14.70 -1.25 3.90
N PHE A 135 14.13 -1.91 2.91
CA PHE A 135 13.38 -3.12 3.09
C PHE A 135 14.36 -4.29 3.28
N GLY A 136 14.79 -4.52 4.51
CA GLY A 136 15.80 -5.54 4.77
C GLY A 136 15.27 -6.73 5.54
N SER A 137 15.70 -7.93 5.14
CA SER A 137 15.36 -9.21 5.79
C SER A 137 16.31 -9.60 6.92
N SER A 138 17.29 -8.78 7.30
CA SER A 138 18.34 -9.12 8.27
C SER A 138 18.08 -8.62 9.70
N ALA A 139 16.83 -8.31 10.04
CA ALA A 139 16.47 -7.85 11.37
C ALA A 139 16.71 -8.94 12.42
N ARG A 140 17.45 -8.59 13.47
CA ARG A 140 17.50 -9.39 14.70
C ARG A 140 16.48 -8.82 15.67
N ILE A 141 15.74 -9.70 16.34
CA ILE A 141 14.72 -9.32 17.31
C ILE A 141 15.03 -9.90 18.68
N HIS A 142 14.57 -9.18 19.70
CA HIS A 142 14.40 -9.71 21.06
C HIS A 142 12.90 -9.80 21.32
N ILE A 143 12.45 -10.99 21.68
CA ILE A 143 11.06 -11.25 22.05
C ILE A 143 10.94 -10.97 23.55
N PRO A 144 10.10 -10.04 24.01
CA PRO A 144 9.94 -9.71 25.42
C PRO A 144 9.42 -10.90 26.24
N ASP A 145 9.78 -10.95 27.51
CA ASP A 145 9.20 -11.93 28.43
C ASP A 145 7.68 -11.74 28.50
N GLY A 146 6.94 -12.85 28.45
CA GLY A 146 5.48 -12.82 28.45
C GLY A 146 4.83 -12.44 27.11
N PHE A 147 5.60 -12.43 26.01
CA PHE A 147 5.05 -12.24 24.67
C PHE A 147 4.09 -13.38 24.31
N GLU A 148 2.88 -13.03 23.92
CA GLU A 148 1.83 -13.95 23.48
C GLU A 148 1.40 -13.61 22.07
N TRP A 149 1.82 -14.43 21.09
CA TRP A 149 1.48 -14.22 19.68
C TRP A 149 -0.03 -14.23 19.42
N GLU A 150 -0.76 -15.06 20.11
CA GLU A 150 -2.21 -15.18 19.97
C GLU A 150 -2.91 -13.85 20.29
N LYS A 151 -2.46 -13.12 21.30
CA LYS A 151 -3.00 -11.78 21.61
C LYS A 151 -2.73 -10.77 20.51
N VAL A 152 -1.53 -10.82 19.93
CA VAL A 152 -1.17 -9.95 18.79
C VAL A 152 -2.05 -10.28 17.59
N TRP A 153 -2.23 -11.56 17.31
CA TRP A 153 -3.05 -12.03 16.21
C TRP A 153 -4.53 -11.63 16.38
N ASP A 154 -5.11 -11.92 17.55
CA ASP A 154 -6.52 -11.64 17.84
C ASP A 154 -6.79 -10.13 17.79
N THR A 155 -5.88 -9.31 18.34
CA THR A 155 -5.95 -7.83 18.24
C THR A 155 -5.93 -7.36 16.78
N THR A 156 -5.09 -7.98 15.96
CA THR A 156 -5.01 -7.63 14.52
C THR A 156 -6.32 -7.99 13.80
N VAL A 157 -6.87 -9.17 14.06
CA VAL A 157 -8.16 -9.61 13.50
C VAL A 157 -9.29 -8.67 13.93
N GLU A 158 -9.37 -8.34 15.22
CA GLU A 158 -10.37 -7.43 15.77
C GLU A 158 -10.31 -6.04 15.13
N SER A 159 -9.10 -5.50 14.97
CA SER A 159 -8.89 -4.18 14.35
C SER A 159 -9.25 -4.18 12.87
N CYS A 160 -8.89 -5.22 12.14
CA CYS A 160 -9.27 -5.34 10.73
C CYS A 160 -10.79 -5.51 10.57
N ALA A 161 -11.44 -6.25 11.47
CA ALA A 161 -12.90 -6.38 11.48
C ALA A 161 -13.57 -5.03 11.74
N PHE A 162 -13.11 -4.28 12.74
CA PHE A 162 -13.59 -2.92 13.02
C PHE A 162 -13.48 -2.01 11.80
N CYS A 163 -12.31 -1.96 11.16
CA CYS A 163 -12.09 -1.12 9.99
C CYS A 163 -12.99 -1.54 8.80
N ALA A 164 -13.15 -2.85 8.57
CA ALA A 164 -14.03 -3.37 7.53
C ALA A 164 -15.50 -3.03 7.78
N ASP A 165 -15.98 -3.16 9.03
CA ASP A 165 -17.34 -2.81 9.41
C ASP A 165 -17.62 -1.31 9.25
N PHE A 166 -16.66 -0.46 9.62
CA PHE A 166 -16.79 0.98 9.41
C PHE A 166 -16.81 1.33 7.91
N ALA A 167 -15.86 0.78 7.13
CA ALA A 167 -15.81 1.02 5.68
C ALA A 167 -17.08 0.59 4.97
N LYS A 168 -17.71 -0.50 5.42
CA LYS A 168 -19.02 -0.95 4.93
C LYS A 168 -20.09 0.14 5.08
N THR A 169 -20.08 0.92 6.16
CA THR A 169 -21.04 2.03 6.36
C THR A 169 -20.85 3.14 5.34
N LEU A 170 -19.63 3.29 4.82
CA LEU A 170 -19.27 4.26 3.77
C LEU A 170 -19.44 3.68 2.35
N GLY A 171 -19.85 2.40 2.22
CA GLY A 171 -19.92 1.69 0.93
C GLY A 171 -18.54 1.48 0.30
N ARG A 172 -17.50 1.33 1.12
CA ARG A 172 -16.11 1.13 0.68
C ARG A 172 -15.57 -0.21 1.15
N THR A 173 -14.53 -0.68 0.46
CA THR A 173 -13.77 -1.88 0.84
C THR A 173 -12.46 -1.44 1.48
N VAL A 174 -12.10 -2.08 2.59
CA VAL A 174 -10.76 -1.98 3.17
C VAL A 174 -9.85 -2.98 2.46
N ILE A 175 -8.66 -2.53 2.14
CA ILE A 175 -7.58 -3.40 1.65
C ILE A 175 -6.46 -3.44 2.69
N MET A 176 -5.93 -4.64 2.96
CA MET A 176 -4.78 -4.86 3.83
C MET A 176 -3.56 -5.20 2.98
N GLU A 177 -2.48 -4.48 3.19
CA GLU A 177 -1.19 -4.75 2.56
C GLU A 177 -0.32 -5.62 3.47
N PRO A 178 -0.02 -6.86 3.08
CA PRO A 178 1.01 -7.67 3.71
C PRO A 178 2.40 -7.08 3.45
N ARG A 179 3.21 -6.90 4.51
CA ARG A 179 4.56 -6.36 4.37
C ARG A 179 5.61 -7.26 5.00
N VAL A 180 6.75 -7.38 4.34
CA VAL A 180 7.85 -8.25 4.77
C VAL A 180 8.26 -7.95 6.22
N GLY A 181 8.35 -9.01 7.04
CA GLY A 181 8.78 -8.91 8.44
C GLY A 181 7.74 -8.37 9.42
N GLU A 182 6.51 -8.15 9.01
CA GLU A 182 5.41 -7.67 9.85
C GLU A 182 4.41 -8.77 10.23
N ILE A 183 3.34 -8.43 10.94
CA ILE A 183 2.34 -9.40 11.46
C ILE A 183 1.70 -10.17 10.29
N ILE A 184 1.28 -9.44 9.26
CA ILE A 184 0.78 -10.02 8.01
C ILE A 184 1.86 -9.80 6.96
N CYS A 185 2.56 -10.86 6.56
CA CYS A 185 3.75 -10.72 5.71
C CYS A 185 3.79 -11.67 4.51
N SER A 186 2.88 -12.63 4.42
CA SER A 186 2.85 -13.65 3.38
C SER A 186 1.45 -13.87 2.84
N VAL A 187 1.34 -14.50 1.67
CA VAL A 187 0.05 -14.88 1.08
C VAL A 187 -0.78 -15.74 2.06
N ASP A 188 -0.15 -16.70 2.72
CA ASP A 188 -0.87 -17.58 3.63
C ASP A 188 -1.30 -16.87 4.92
N SER A 189 -0.50 -15.91 5.45
CA SER A 189 -0.93 -15.07 6.58
C SER A 189 -2.08 -14.15 6.18
N MET A 190 -2.09 -13.64 4.95
CA MET A 190 -3.19 -12.83 4.43
C MET A 190 -4.48 -13.65 4.27
N ILE A 191 -4.40 -14.85 3.71
CA ILE A 191 -5.54 -15.77 3.61
C ILE A 191 -6.11 -16.07 5.01
N ARG A 192 -5.23 -16.38 5.96
CA ARG A 192 -5.62 -16.63 7.35
C ARG A 192 -6.34 -15.42 7.98
N LEU A 193 -5.86 -14.21 7.73
CA LEU A 193 -6.52 -12.98 8.21
C LEU A 193 -7.91 -12.82 7.59
N LEU A 194 -8.02 -12.94 6.27
CA LEU A 194 -9.29 -12.82 5.56
C LEU A 194 -10.32 -13.85 6.04
N ASP A 195 -9.88 -15.09 6.30
CA ASP A 195 -10.74 -16.15 6.83
C ASP A 195 -11.17 -15.87 8.28
N ALA A 196 -10.26 -15.34 9.11
CA ALA A 196 -10.56 -15.03 10.51
C ALA A 196 -11.52 -13.85 10.65
N VAL A 197 -11.35 -12.80 9.84
CA VAL A 197 -12.25 -11.64 9.82
C VAL A 197 -13.60 -11.98 9.17
N GLY A 198 -13.60 -12.77 8.10
CA GLY A 198 -14.82 -13.26 7.44
C GLY A 198 -15.70 -12.15 6.82
N SER A 199 -15.16 -10.98 6.52
CA SER A 199 -15.89 -9.84 5.95
C SER A 199 -15.63 -9.71 4.45
N ASP A 200 -16.70 -9.52 3.66
CA ASP A 200 -16.57 -9.20 2.24
C ASP A 200 -15.98 -7.81 2.00
N TYR A 201 -15.95 -6.96 3.03
CA TYR A 201 -15.40 -5.61 3.00
C TYR A 201 -13.94 -5.53 3.40
N LEU A 202 -13.26 -6.67 3.61
CA LEU A 202 -11.82 -6.78 3.75
C LEU A 202 -11.25 -7.60 2.59
N LYS A 203 -10.29 -7.03 1.87
CA LYS A 203 -9.57 -7.68 0.77
C LYS A 203 -8.06 -7.47 0.95
N ALA A 204 -7.26 -8.16 0.16
CA ALA A 204 -5.83 -7.90 0.11
C ALA A 204 -5.53 -6.69 -0.79
N ASN A 205 -4.54 -5.88 -0.41
CA ASN A 205 -3.69 -5.17 -1.33
C ASN A 205 -2.56 -6.14 -1.72
N PHE A 206 -2.49 -6.53 -2.98
CA PHE A 206 -1.50 -7.51 -3.44
C PHE A 206 -0.21 -6.77 -3.81
N ASP A 207 0.79 -6.81 -2.93
CA ASP A 207 2.07 -6.17 -3.21
C ASP A 207 3.10 -7.18 -3.74
N THR A 208 3.53 -6.97 -4.98
CA THR A 208 4.48 -7.87 -5.66
C THR A 208 5.87 -7.82 -5.05
N GLY A 209 6.33 -6.64 -4.60
CA GLY A 209 7.65 -6.46 -3.98
C GLY A 209 7.73 -7.13 -2.62
N HIS A 210 6.73 -6.93 -1.77
CA HIS A 210 6.69 -7.56 -0.45
C HIS A 210 6.58 -9.09 -0.51
N PHE A 211 5.72 -9.63 -1.39
CA PHE A 211 5.61 -11.09 -1.54
C PHE A 211 6.87 -11.70 -2.18
N ALA A 212 7.49 -11.03 -3.16
CA ALA A 212 8.76 -11.49 -3.74
C ALA A 212 9.88 -11.51 -2.69
N ALA A 213 9.92 -10.52 -1.78
CA ALA A 213 10.88 -10.50 -0.67
C ALA A 213 10.68 -11.67 0.32
N GLN A 214 9.46 -12.19 0.44
CA GLN A 214 9.14 -13.43 1.16
C GLN A 214 9.46 -14.70 0.36
N ARG A 215 10.03 -14.54 -0.85
CA ARG A 215 10.35 -15.63 -1.78
C ARG A 215 9.12 -16.40 -2.25
N GLU A 216 7.98 -15.73 -2.32
CA GLU A 216 6.79 -16.32 -2.92
C GLU A 216 6.84 -16.18 -4.45
N ASP A 217 6.37 -17.20 -5.15
CA ASP A 217 6.10 -17.09 -6.58
C ASP A 217 4.87 -16.20 -6.78
N ILE A 218 5.05 -15.07 -7.45
CA ILE A 218 4.03 -14.03 -7.58
C ILE A 218 2.82 -14.52 -8.38
N CYS A 219 3.05 -15.34 -9.40
CA CYS A 219 1.97 -15.89 -10.20
C CYS A 219 1.14 -16.91 -9.41
N LEU A 220 1.79 -17.74 -8.60
CA LEU A 220 1.10 -18.67 -7.70
C LEU A 220 0.39 -17.91 -6.57
N ALA A 221 0.98 -16.85 -6.03
CA ALA A 221 0.39 -15.97 -5.04
C ALA A 221 -0.94 -15.35 -5.52
N LEU A 222 -0.96 -14.82 -6.75
CA LEU A 222 -2.19 -14.35 -7.40
C LEU A 222 -3.26 -15.45 -7.53
N ALA A 223 -2.84 -16.67 -7.89
CA ALA A 223 -3.76 -17.77 -7.99
C ALA A 223 -4.38 -18.15 -6.63
N LYS A 224 -3.58 -18.15 -5.55
CA LYS A 224 -4.03 -18.42 -4.17
C LYS A 224 -5.03 -17.36 -3.67
N LEU A 225 -4.81 -16.07 -3.99
CA LEU A 225 -5.66 -14.95 -3.56
C LEU A 225 -6.79 -14.62 -4.54
N LYS A 226 -7.05 -15.43 -5.54
CA LYS A 226 -8.09 -15.18 -6.55
C LYS A 226 -9.41 -14.71 -5.93
N GLY A 227 -9.90 -13.53 -6.36
CA GLY A 227 -11.14 -12.93 -5.89
C GLY A 227 -11.07 -12.33 -4.47
N ARG A 228 -9.90 -12.36 -3.84
CA ARG A 228 -9.70 -11.89 -2.46
C ARG A 228 -8.78 -10.66 -2.36
N TYR A 229 -8.38 -10.07 -3.48
CA TYR A 229 -7.68 -8.79 -3.55
C TYR A 229 -8.50 -7.75 -4.31
N ALA A 230 -8.33 -6.48 -3.99
CA ALA A 230 -9.06 -5.38 -4.61
C ALA A 230 -8.14 -4.28 -5.17
N ASN A 231 -6.88 -4.26 -4.79
CA ASN A 231 -5.85 -3.40 -5.31
C ASN A 231 -4.53 -4.17 -5.43
N ILE A 232 -3.63 -3.70 -6.27
CA ILE A 232 -2.33 -4.32 -6.48
C ILE A 232 -1.26 -3.25 -6.48
N HIS A 233 -0.21 -3.41 -5.67
CA HIS A 233 1.04 -2.68 -5.81
C HIS A 233 2.01 -3.48 -6.68
N VAL A 234 2.62 -2.79 -7.63
CA VAL A 234 3.56 -3.40 -8.56
C VAL A 234 4.93 -2.76 -8.44
N ALA A 235 5.89 -3.59 -8.10
CA ALA A 235 7.32 -3.33 -8.16
C ALA A 235 8.03 -4.64 -8.49
N ASP A 236 9.15 -4.59 -9.16
CA ASP A 236 9.99 -5.78 -9.30
C ASP A 236 10.93 -5.93 -8.11
N ASN A 237 11.52 -7.08 -7.96
CA ASN A 237 12.40 -7.35 -6.84
C ASN A 237 13.44 -8.42 -7.18
N ILE A 238 14.59 -8.33 -6.56
CA ILE A 238 15.57 -9.40 -6.53
C ILE A 238 15.32 -10.20 -5.25
N PRO A 239 15.22 -11.56 -5.28
CA PRO A 239 14.68 -12.36 -4.16
C PRO A 239 15.51 -12.39 -2.88
N VAL A 240 16.26 -11.36 -2.57
CA VAL A 240 17.09 -11.24 -1.36
C VAL A 240 16.63 -10.08 -0.48
N ASN A 241 16.17 -9.01 -1.10
CA ASN A 241 15.74 -7.78 -0.43
C ASN A 241 14.37 -7.35 -0.94
N CYS A 242 13.71 -6.45 -0.23
CA CYS A 242 12.50 -5.78 -0.69
C CYS A 242 12.90 -4.41 -1.23
N GLU A 243 13.30 -4.35 -2.50
CA GLU A 243 13.94 -3.16 -3.09
C GLU A 243 12.97 -2.28 -3.86
N HIS A 244 11.82 -2.81 -4.25
CA HIS A 244 10.82 -2.10 -5.07
C HIS A 244 11.45 -1.41 -6.29
N ILE A 245 12.19 -2.21 -7.09
CA ILE A 245 12.86 -1.74 -8.31
C ILE A 245 11.89 -1.68 -9.51
N PRO A 246 12.29 -1.03 -10.62
CA PRO A 246 11.46 -0.96 -11.81
C PRO A 246 11.04 -2.32 -12.34
N LEU A 247 9.84 -2.38 -12.91
CA LEU A 247 9.32 -3.57 -13.55
C LEU A 247 10.27 -4.03 -14.68
N GLY A 248 10.57 -5.33 -14.70
CA GLY A 248 11.48 -5.95 -15.66
C GLY A 248 12.95 -5.93 -15.26
N GLU A 249 13.32 -5.35 -14.11
CA GLU A 249 14.70 -5.37 -13.60
C GLU A 249 14.94 -6.44 -12.53
N GLY A 250 13.89 -7.10 -12.07
CA GLY A 250 13.94 -8.19 -11.11
C GLY A 250 13.67 -9.55 -11.73
N THR A 251 12.91 -10.37 -11.01
CA THR A 251 12.71 -11.78 -11.36
C THR A 251 11.25 -12.16 -11.60
N ILE A 252 10.31 -11.22 -11.56
CA ILE A 252 8.88 -11.48 -11.72
C ILE A 252 8.54 -11.68 -13.20
N ASP A 253 7.80 -12.75 -13.51
CA ASP A 253 7.25 -12.97 -14.86
C ASP A 253 6.01 -12.10 -15.10
N TRP A 254 6.25 -10.86 -15.56
CA TRP A 254 5.19 -9.89 -15.80
C TRP A 254 4.24 -10.27 -16.93
N VAL A 255 4.68 -11.04 -17.91
CA VAL A 255 3.80 -11.50 -18.98
C VAL A 255 2.79 -12.52 -18.43
N GLU A 256 3.26 -13.47 -17.63
CA GLU A 256 2.39 -14.44 -16.97
C GLU A 256 1.51 -13.77 -15.90
N PHE A 257 2.04 -12.79 -15.14
CA PHE A 257 1.28 -11.97 -14.19
C PHE A 257 0.04 -11.34 -14.86
N PHE A 258 0.22 -10.61 -15.96
CA PHE A 258 -0.90 -10.00 -16.68
C PHE A 258 -1.85 -11.04 -17.30
N ARG A 259 -1.33 -12.18 -17.74
CA ARG A 259 -2.16 -13.29 -18.23
C ARG A 259 -3.12 -13.80 -17.15
N ILE A 260 -2.61 -13.95 -15.91
CA ILE A 260 -3.42 -14.40 -14.78
C ILE A 260 -4.44 -13.34 -14.38
N LEU A 261 -4.08 -12.07 -14.31
CA LEU A 261 -5.02 -10.98 -14.02
C LEU A 261 -6.19 -10.98 -15.03
N LYS A 262 -5.89 -11.11 -16.32
CA LYS A 262 -6.92 -11.22 -17.35
C LYS A 262 -7.81 -12.45 -17.15
N GLN A 263 -7.23 -13.60 -16.85
CA GLN A 263 -7.97 -14.84 -16.61
C GLN A 263 -8.89 -14.71 -15.38
N GLN A 264 -8.49 -13.93 -14.39
CA GLN A 264 -9.28 -13.67 -13.19
C GLN A 264 -10.32 -12.55 -13.38
N GLY A 265 -10.30 -11.85 -14.51
CA GLY A 265 -11.21 -10.73 -14.79
C GLY A 265 -10.90 -9.49 -13.96
N TYR A 266 -9.64 -9.29 -13.55
CA TYR A 266 -9.24 -8.09 -12.80
C TYR A 266 -9.21 -6.87 -13.73
N GLU A 267 -9.90 -5.81 -13.33
CA GLU A 267 -9.99 -4.54 -14.07
C GLU A 267 -9.62 -3.32 -13.19
N GLY A 268 -9.13 -3.59 -11.98
CA GLY A 268 -8.79 -2.56 -10.99
C GLY A 268 -7.49 -1.81 -11.27
N TYR A 269 -6.89 -1.33 -10.20
CA TYR A 269 -5.70 -0.48 -10.24
C TYR A 269 -4.42 -1.28 -9.97
N LEU A 270 -3.34 -0.82 -10.61
CA LEU A 270 -1.98 -1.30 -10.43
C LEU A 270 -1.15 -0.09 -10.00
N GLY A 271 -0.85 0.03 -8.71
CA GLY A 271 -0.06 1.13 -8.14
C GLY A 271 1.43 0.88 -8.31
N LEU A 272 2.13 1.73 -9.04
CA LEU A 272 3.60 1.71 -9.08
C LEU A 272 4.13 2.11 -7.71
N ASP A 273 4.74 1.15 -7.00
CA ASP A 273 5.31 1.32 -5.66
C ASP A 273 6.83 1.16 -5.71
N LEU A 274 7.52 2.22 -6.13
CA LEU A 274 8.94 2.18 -6.49
C LEU A 274 9.81 2.86 -5.43
N GLY A 275 10.83 2.14 -4.94
CA GLY A 275 11.77 2.57 -3.90
C GLY A 275 12.98 3.36 -4.42
N ALA A 276 12.78 4.35 -5.30
CA ALA A 276 13.87 5.15 -5.87
C ALA A 276 14.64 5.95 -4.79
N LYS A 277 15.92 6.23 -5.05
CA LYS A 277 16.81 6.90 -4.08
C LYS A 277 16.91 8.41 -4.27
N ASP A 278 16.57 8.91 -5.45
CA ASP A 278 16.60 10.34 -5.78
C ASP A 278 15.58 10.69 -6.87
N ASP A 279 15.34 11.99 -7.09
CA ASP A 279 14.37 12.52 -8.05
C ASP A 279 14.59 12.08 -9.50
N ARG A 280 15.83 11.94 -9.94
CA ARG A 280 16.14 11.52 -11.33
C ARG A 280 15.84 10.05 -11.50
N GLN A 281 16.21 9.26 -10.53
CA GLN A 281 15.93 7.83 -10.51
C GLN A 281 14.42 7.59 -10.44
N LEU A 282 13.70 8.35 -9.61
CA LEU A 282 12.24 8.24 -9.45
C LEU A 282 11.50 8.47 -10.77
N GLU A 283 11.81 9.56 -11.50
CA GLU A 283 11.18 9.86 -12.77
C GLU A 283 11.47 8.80 -13.84
N ASP A 284 12.74 8.42 -13.98
CA ASP A 284 13.18 7.38 -14.90
C ASP A 284 12.48 6.04 -14.59
N TRP A 285 12.40 5.68 -13.32
CA TRP A 285 11.79 4.43 -12.87
C TRP A 285 10.28 4.40 -13.13
N LEU A 286 9.58 5.50 -12.88
CA LEU A 286 8.14 5.60 -13.16
C LEU A 286 7.84 5.41 -14.65
N ILE A 287 8.59 6.12 -15.51
CA ILE A 287 8.39 6.06 -16.97
C ILE A 287 8.71 4.65 -17.49
N ARG A 288 9.85 4.09 -17.11
CA ARG A 288 10.28 2.77 -17.57
C ARG A 288 9.35 1.65 -17.08
N SER A 289 8.91 1.71 -15.82
CA SER A 289 7.97 0.74 -15.27
C SER A 289 6.61 0.82 -15.96
N ARG A 290 6.11 2.03 -16.24
CA ARG A 290 4.90 2.25 -17.02
C ARG A 290 5.02 1.61 -18.41
N ASP A 291 6.07 1.96 -19.14
CA ASP A 291 6.27 1.51 -20.53
C ASP A 291 6.41 -0.02 -20.60
N TYR A 292 7.14 -0.61 -19.64
CA TYR A 292 7.27 -2.06 -19.52
C TYR A 292 5.96 -2.75 -19.15
N ALA A 293 5.19 -2.18 -18.22
CA ALA A 293 3.85 -2.68 -17.87
C ALA A 293 2.92 -2.69 -19.11
N VAL A 294 2.92 -1.59 -19.88
CA VAL A 294 2.14 -1.48 -21.12
C VAL A 294 2.55 -2.56 -22.13
N GLU A 295 3.85 -2.79 -22.31
CA GLU A 295 4.35 -3.85 -23.20
C GLU A 295 3.89 -5.23 -22.75
N CYS A 296 4.07 -5.59 -21.48
CA CYS A 296 3.70 -6.91 -20.95
C CYS A 296 2.17 -7.14 -20.97
N ALA A 297 1.38 -6.13 -20.60
CA ALA A 297 -0.06 -6.15 -20.67
C ALA A 297 -0.53 -6.31 -22.14
N GLY A 298 0.08 -5.57 -23.07
CA GLY A 298 -0.20 -5.62 -24.50
C GLY A 298 0.01 -7.01 -25.11
N LYS A 299 1.01 -7.78 -24.67
CA LYS A 299 1.23 -9.17 -25.08
C LYS A 299 0.04 -10.08 -24.73
N ASN A 300 -0.78 -9.67 -23.78
CA ASN A 300 -2.01 -10.36 -23.38
C ASN A 300 -3.28 -9.71 -23.94
N GLY A 301 -3.15 -8.69 -24.78
CA GLY A 301 -4.28 -7.93 -25.32
C GLY A 301 -5.02 -7.13 -24.25
N ILE A 302 -4.29 -6.62 -23.24
CA ILE A 302 -4.79 -5.75 -22.19
C ILE A 302 -4.33 -4.32 -22.48
N GLY A 303 -5.27 -3.36 -22.49
CA GLY A 303 -4.97 -1.94 -22.46
C GLY A 303 -4.79 -1.46 -21.02
N LEU A 304 -3.79 -0.62 -20.79
CA LEU A 304 -3.63 0.12 -19.54
C LEU A 304 -3.93 1.61 -19.79
N GLU A 305 -4.62 2.22 -18.82
CA GLU A 305 -4.82 3.67 -18.72
C GLU A 305 -3.97 4.15 -17.54
N TRP A 306 -3.36 5.33 -17.64
CA TRP A 306 -2.54 5.89 -16.57
C TRP A 306 -2.70 7.38 -16.37
#